data_8109365d2522969f4e657fbcef024433
#
_entry.id   8109365d2522969f4e657fbcef024433
#
_cell.length_a   1.000
_cell.length_b   1.000
_cell.length_c   1.000
_cell.angle_alpha   90.00
_cell.angle_beta   90.00
_cell.angle_gamma   90.00
#
_symmetry.space_group_name_H-M   'P 1'
#
loop_
_entity.id
_entity.type
_entity.pdbx_description
1 polymer ?
#
loop_
_entity_poly.entity_id
_entity_poly.type
_entity_poly.pdbx_seq_one_letter_code
_entity_poly.pdbx_strand_id
1 'polypeptide(L)'
;MHGRSTRGAAKPVPGADHVPSPGERTTSPGATGPTQATMAHGRLGGAVVLIASTEAVVARTRPDGRDEITRVPRRGASGGDAPFFVRILREVGDRAPVLIMGPASDRTAFEREFVNVSHRPDRLLEDAGVHDAHPEALLERLRGLRSHPG
;
A
#
# COMPACT_ATOMS: atom_id res chain seq x y z
N MET A 1 -5.47 57.20 23.32
CA MET A 1 -6.57 56.91 24.24
C MET A 1 -6.56 55.40 24.45
N HIS A 2 -5.94 54.94 25.49
CA HIS A 2 -6.37 54.65 26.86
C HIS A 2 -7.32 53.46 26.92
N GLY A 3 -6.86 52.42 27.61
CA GLY A 3 -7.65 51.45 28.30
C GLY A 3 -6.95 50.08 28.45
N ARG A 4 -6.04 49.90 29.40
CA ARG A 4 -6.07 49.21 30.71
C ARG A 4 -6.67 47.79 30.64
N SER A 5 -5.87 46.74 30.78
CA SER A 5 -5.37 46.13 32.06
C SER A 5 -6.48 45.59 32.96
N THR A 6 -6.53 44.26 33.10
CA THR A 6 -6.82 43.65 34.41
C THR A 6 -6.20 42.26 34.51
N ARG A 7 -5.35 42.09 35.51
CA ARG A 7 -4.80 40.87 36.08
C ARG A 7 -5.92 40.13 36.84
N GLY A 8 -5.93 38.82 36.72
CA GLY A 8 -6.68 37.94 37.61
C GLY A 8 -5.74 36.84 38.09
N ALA A 9 -5.31 36.99 39.32
CA ALA A 9 -4.55 35.98 40.05
C ALA A 9 -5.49 34.86 40.54
N ALA A 10 -5.13 33.63 40.29
CA ALA A 10 -5.79 32.47 40.91
C ALA A 10 -4.81 31.77 41.86
N LYS A 11 -5.31 31.50 43.06
CA LYS A 11 -4.66 30.95 44.22
C LYS A 11 -4.27 29.48 44.02
N PRO A 12 -3.19 29.02 44.69
CA PRO A 12 -2.90 27.59 44.83
C PRO A 12 -3.72 26.99 45.98
N VAL A 13 -4.23 25.79 45.75
CA VAL A 13 -4.84 24.95 46.78
C VAL A 13 -3.80 23.89 47.18
N PRO A 14 -3.43 23.81 48.46
CA PRO A 14 -2.59 22.76 48.98
C PRO A 14 -3.43 21.58 49.50
N GLY A 15 -2.92 20.37 49.31
CA GLY A 15 -3.13 19.32 50.28
C GLY A 15 -4.13 18.25 49.92
N ALA A 16 -3.59 17.08 49.63
CA ALA A 16 -4.02 15.83 50.26
C ALA A 16 -2.93 14.78 50.02
N ASP A 17 -2.14 14.59 51.03
CA ASP A 17 -1.33 13.39 51.21
C ASP A 17 -2.25 12.17 51.25
N HIS A 18 -2.14 11.33 50.24
CA HIS A 18 -2.68 9.96 50.32
C HIS A 18 -1.50 9.00 50.24
N VAL A 19 -1.13 8.51 51.39
CA VAL A 19 -0.19 7.41 51.59
C VAL A 19 -0.92 6.12 51.26
N PRO A 20 -0.51 5.35 50.26
CA PRO A 20 -1.02 4.01 50.09
C PRO A 20 -0.25 3.05 50.99
N SER A 21 -1.00 2.34 51.82
CA SER A 21 -0.55 1.24 52.63
C SER A 21 0.07 0.11 51.81
N PRO A 22 1.14 -0.53 52.30
CA PRO A 22 1.71 -1.70 51.67
C PRO A 22 0.95 -2.95 52.10
N GLY A 23 0.28 -3.60 51.19
CA GLY A 23 -0.29 -4.90 51.45
C GLY A 23 -1.43 -5.26 50.53
N GLU A 24 -1.10 -5.87 49.43
CA GLU A 24 -1.81 -7.04 48.93
C GLU A 24 -1.16 -7.51 47.62
N ARG A 25 -0.31 -8.51 47.80
CA ARG A 25 0.13 -9.31 46.66
C ARG A 25 -1.04 -10.17 46.23
N THR A 26 -1.74 -9.74 45.22
CA THR A 26 -2.62 -10.63 44.48
C THR A 26 -1.84 -11.11 43.26
N THR A 27 -1.21 -12.26 43.40
CA THR A 27 -0.75 -13.09 42.30
C THR A 27 -1.98 -13.48 41.50
N SER A 28 -2.25 -12.78 40.40
CA SER A 28 -3.13 -13.28 39.38
C SER A 28 -2.30 -14.07 38.36
N PRO A 29 -2.47 -15.40 38.32
CA PRO A 29 -1.90 -16.18 37.23
C PRO A 29 -2.80 -16.01 35.99
N GLY A 30 -2.19 -15.69 34.88
CA GLY A 30 -2.81 -15.91 33.59
C GLY A 30 -3.59 -14.76 32.99
N ALA A 31 -2.97 -13.62 32.81
CA ALA A 31 -3.28 -12.82 31.63
C ALA A 31 -2.49 -13.44 30.48
N THR A 32 -3.05 -14.46 29.86
CA THR A 32 -2.76 -14.80 28.50
C THR A 32 -3.24 -13.57 27.71
N GLY A 33 -2.31 -12.65 27.48
CA GLY A 33 -2.58 -11.52 26.63
C GLY A 33 -3.15 -12.07 25.33
N PRO A 34 -4.11 -11.39 24.70
CA PRO A 34 -4.53 -11.78 23.37
C PRO A 34 -3.23 -11.87 22.59
N THR A 35 -2.91 -13.08 22.17
CA THR A 35 -1.96 -13.29 21.10
C THR A 35 -2.42 -12.31 20.06
N GLN A 36 -1.70 -11.21 19.90
CA GLN A 36 -1.82 -10.43 18.69
C GLN A 36 -1.51 -11.46 17.63
N ALA A 37 -2.56 -12.06 17.10
CA ALA A 37 -2.52 -12.55 15.78
C ALA A 37 -2.05 -11.33 15.01
N THR A 38 -0.73 -11.22 14.88
CA THR A 38 -0.12 -10.47 13.83
C THR A 38 -0.85 -11.04 12.64
N MET A 39 -1.91 -10.33 12.24
CA MET A 39 -2.46 -10.52 10.93
C MET A 39 -1.24 -10.32 10.07
N ALA A 40 -0.57 -11.42 9.76
CA ALA A 40 0.18 -11.51 8.56
C ALA A 40 -0.86 -11.08 7.54
N HIS A 41 -0.84 -9.78 7.25
CA HIS A 41 -1.40 -9.25 6.02
C HIS A 41 -0.61 -10.04 5.01
N GLY A 42 -1.15 -11.21 4.68
CA GLY A 42 -0.54 -12.14 3.77
C GLY A 42 -0.23 -11.28 2.59
N ARG A 43 1.06 -11.03 2.36
CA ARG A 43 1.50 -10.11 1.31
C ARG A 43 0.78 -10.62 0.09
N LEU A 44 -0.25 -9.89 -0.30
CA LEU A 44 -0.95 -10.16 -1.54
C LEU A 44 0.17 -10.27 -2.55
N GLY A 45 0.37 -11.44 -3.16
CA GLY A 45 1.54 -11.69 -4.01
C GLY A 45 1.75 -10.57 -5.02
N GLY A 46 2.86 -10.59 -5.76
CA GLY A 46 3.19 -9.54 -6.73
C GLY A 46 2.11 -9.31 -7.79
N ALA A 47 2.31 -8.27 -8.58
CA ALA A 47 1.53 -8.02 -9.79
C ALA A 47 2.46 -7.76 -10.97
N VAL A 48 2.01 -8.12 -12.16
CA VAL A 48 2.69 -7.80 -13.43
C VAL A 48 1.75 -6.93 -14.25
N VAL A 49 2.23 -5.80 -14.72
CA VAL A 49 1.48 -4.85 -15.53
C VAL A 49 2.16 -4.70 -16.89
N LEU A 50 1.50 -5.07 -17.95
CA LEU A 50 1.93 -4.78 -19.31
C LEU A 50 1.07 -3.66 -19.87
N ILE A 51 1.69 -2.54 -20.23
CA ILE A 51 1.02 -1.40 -20.86
C ILE A 51 1.24 -1.48 -22.38
N ALA A 52 0.15 -1.47 -23.10
CA ALA A 52 0.12 -1.38 -24.55
C ALA A 52 -0.61 -0.12 -25.02
N SER A 53 -0.60 0.14 -26.31
CA SER A 53 -1.20 1.36 -26.88
C SER A 53 -2.69 1.50 -26.63
N THR A 54 -3.42 0.39 -26.60
CA THR A 54 -4.89 0.38 -26.51
C THR A 54 -5.44 -0.13 -25.18
N GLU A 55 -4.62 -0.82 -24.40
CA GLU A 55 -5.01 -1.42 -23.12
C GLU A 55 -3.80 -1.70 -22.22
N ALA A 56 -4.04 -1.95 -20.95
CA ALA A 56 -3.07 -2.62 -20.10
C ALA A 56 -3.59 -4.00 -19.70
N VAL A 57 -2.67 -4.92 -19.51
CA VAL A 57 -2.96 -6.26 -19.00
C VAL A 57 -2.31 -6.40 -17.63
N VAL A 58 -3.12 -6.70 -16.62
CA VAL A 58 -2.68 -6.85 -15.24
C VAL A 58 -2.81 -8.32 -14.85
N ALA A 59 -1.69 -8.98 -14.58
CA ALA A 59 -1.64 -10.30 -14.00
C ALA A 59 -1.37 -10.19 -12.50
N ARG A 60 -2.15 -10.87 -11.67
CA ARG A 60 -2.04 -10.80 -10.21
C ARG A 60 -2.46 -12.12 -9.57
N THR A 61 -2.01 -12.35 -8.35
CA THR A 61 -2.51 -13.44 -7.52
C THR A 61 -3.66 -12.95 -6.66
N ARG A 62 -4.76 -13.67 -6.66
CA ARG A 62 -5.91 -13.42 -5.79
C ARG A 62 -5.63 -13.87 -4.35
N PRO A 63 -6.41 -13.41 -3.37
CA PRO A 63 -6.29 -13.86 -1.99
C PRO A 63 -6.47 -15.38 -1.81
N ASP A 64 -7.21 -16.03 -2.72
CA ASP A 64 -7.39 -17.49 -2.76
C ASP A 64 -6.21 -18.25 -3.38
N GLY A 65 -5.12 -17.54 -3.75
CA GLY A 65 -3.92 -18.11 -4.34
C GLY A 65 -3.98 -18.35 -5.84
N ARG A 66 -5.11 -18.07 -6.49
CA ARG A 66 -5.26 -18.23 -7.94
C ARG A 66 -4.71 -17.01 -8.68
N ASP A 67 -4.11 -17.29 -9.82
CA ASP A 67 -3.66 -16.23 -10.72
C ASP A 67 -4.84 -15.73 -11.57
N GLU A 68 -4.91 -14.43 -11.75
CA GLU A 68 -5.96 -13.73 -12.50
C GLU A 68 -5.34 -12.74 -13.47
N ILE A 69 -5.96 -12.62 -14.65
CA ILE A 69 -5.61 -11.61 -15.64
C ILE A 69 -6.80 -10.69 -15.86
N THR A 70 -6.55 -9.39 -15.74
CA THR A 70 -7.54 -8.33 -16.00
C THR A 70 -7.04 -7.45 -17.13
N ARG A 71 -7.91 -7.09 -18.06
CA ARG A 71 -7.62 -6.13 -19.12
C ARG A 71 -8.25 -4.78 -18.79
N VAL A 72 -7.44 -3.74 -18.84
CA VAL A 72 -7.86 -2.36 -18.58
C VAL A 72 -7.79 -1.59 -19.90
N PRO A 73 -8.90 -1.30 -20.56
CA PRO A 73 -8.88 -0.59 -21.85
C PRO A 73 -8.44 0.87 -21.67
N ARG A 74 -7.56 1.33 -22.54
CA ARG A 74 -7.21 2.75 -22.65
C ARG A 74 -8.34 3.44 -23.41
N ARG A 75 -9.24 4.10 -22.70
CA ARG A 75 -10.32 4.89 -23.31
C ARG A 75 -9.73 6.20 -23.79
N GLY A 76 -10.04 6.55 -25.05
CA GLY A 76 -9.40 7.66 -25.79
C GLY A 76 -9.37 9.01 -25.10
N ALA A 77 -8.54 9.81 -25.62
CA ALA A 77 -7.79 11.02 -25.28
C ALA A 77 -8.52 12.22 -24.64
N SER A 78 -9.74 12.15 -24.20
CA SER A 78 -10.47 13.34 -23.69
C SER A 78 -10.08 13.78 -22.28
N GLY A 79 -9.16 13.07 -21.61
CA GLY A 79 -8.80 13.36 -20.22
C GLY A 79 -7.36 13.03 -19.84
N GLY A 80 -6.47 12.81 -20.80
CA GLY A 80 -5.11 12.34 -20.53
C GLY A 80 -5.05 10.88 -20.06
N ASP A 81 -3.85 10.40 -19.80
CA ASP A 81 -3.63 9.00 -19.38
C ASP A 81 -3.84 8.77 -17.88
N ALA A 82 -3.93 9.82 -17.06
CA ALA A 82 -4.07 9.68 -15.62
C ALA A 82 -5.27 8.79 -15.18
N PRO A 83 -6.48 8.94 -15.75
CA PRO A 83 -7.60 8.05 -15.41
C PRO A 83 -7.37 6.59 -15.80
N PHE A 84 -6.57 6.35 -16.86
CA PHE A 84 -6.17 5.02 -17.27
C PHE A 84 -5.23 4.37 -16.23
N PHE A 85 -4.20 5.10 -15.81
CA PHE A 85 -3.27 4.61 -14.79
C PHE A 85 -3.93 4.40 -13.43
N VAL A 86 -4.84 5.27 -13.02
CA VAL A 86 -5.63 5.08 -11.78
C VAL A 86 -6.44 3.78 -11.82
N ARG A 87 -6.99 3.40 -12.96
CA ARG A 87 -7.69 2.12 -13.09
C ARG A 87 -6.75 0.94 -12.97
N ILE A 88 -5.56 1.01 -13.58
CA ILE A 88 -4.52 -0.03 -13.42
C ILE A 88 -4.13 -0.14 -11.94
N LEU A 89 -3.91 0.98 -11.25
CA LEU A 89 -3.55 0.99 -9.83
C LEU A 89 -4.60 0.33 -8.94
N ARG A 90 -5.89 0.49 -9.26
CA ARG A 90 -6.98 -0.19 -8.54
C ARG A 90 -6.91 -1.70 -8.70
N GLU A 91 -6.58 -2.17 -9.91
CA GLU A 91 -6.40 -3.60 -10.17
C GLU A 91 -5.15 -4.17 -9.46
N VAL A 92 -4.08 -3.39 -9.41
CA VAL A 92 -2.86 -3.76 -8.68
C VAL A 92 -3.12 -3.82 -7.17
N GLY A 93 -3.79 -2.80 -6.61
CA GLY A 93 -4.04 -2.71 -5.16
C GLY A 93 -2.74 -2.65 -4.35
N ASP A 94 -2.75 -3.28 -3.17
CA ASP A 94 -1.60 -3.28 -2.23
C ASP A 94 -0.54 -4.36 -2.52
N ARG A 95 -0.51 -4.88 -3.74
CA ARG A 95 0.45 -5.92 -4.12
C ARG A 95 1.87 -5.39 -4.20
N ALA A 96 2.81 -6.26 -3.89
CA ALA A 96 4.24 -5.98 -4.00
C ALA A 96 5.04 -7.28 -4.15
N PRO A 97 6.04 -7.32 -5.01
CA PRO A 97 6.44 -6.26 -5.95
C PRO A 97 5.48 -6.10 -7.14
N VAL A 98 5.54 -4.97 -7.82
CA VAL A 98 4.81 -4.69 -9.05
C VAL A 98 5.81 -4.57 -10.20
N LEU A 99 5.76 -5.49 -11.14
CA LEU A 99 6.60 -5.45 -12.35
C LEU A 99 5.86 -4.72 -13.46
N ILE A 100 6.45 -3.63 -13.96
CA ILE A 100 5.89 -2.86 -15.06
C ILE A 100 6.65 -3.10 -16.36
N MET A 101 5.93 -3.30 -17.43
CA MET A 101 6.41 -3.57 -18.78
C MET A 101 5.67 -2.70 -19.81
N GLY A 102 6.28 -2.47 -20.96
CA GLY A 102 5.71 -1.68 -22.04
C GLY A 102 6.63 -0.57 -22.51
N PRO A 103 6.13 0.38 -23.33
CA PRO A 103 6.91 1.52 -23.84
C PRO A 103 7.48 2.37 -22.71
N ALA A 104 8.70 2.89 -22.87
CA ALA A 104 9.39 3.67 -21.83
C ALA A 104 8.56 4.88 -21.36
N SER A 105 7.90 5.59 -22.28
CA SER A 105 7.04 6.73 -21.94
C SER A 105 5.89 6.35 -21.02
N ASP A 106 5.25 5.21 -21.30
CA ASP A 106 4.12 4.71 -20.52
C ASP A 106 4.58 4.19 -19.15
N ARG A 107 5.73 3.52 -19.08
CA ARG A 107 6.32 3.09 -17.81
C ARG A 107 6.63 4.27 -16.91
N THR A 108 7.32 5.30 -17.44
CA THR A 108 7.64 6.52 -16.67
C THR A 108 6.37 7.27 -16.22
N ALA A 109 5.35 7.34 -17.06
CA ALA A 109 4.09 7.98 -16.69
C ALA A 109 3.34 7.19 -15.62
N PHE A 110 3.31 5.86 -15.72
CA PHE A 110 2.72 5.00 -14.70
C PHE A 110 3.50 5.06 -13.38
N GLU A 111 4.83 5.05 -13.42
CA GLU A 111 5.67 5.17 -12.21
C GLU A 111 5.33 6.43 -11.42
N ARG A 112 5.23 7.58 -12.10
CA ARG A 112 4.86 8.84 -11.45
C ARG A 112 3.51 8.73 -10.74
N GLU A 113 2.52 8.16 -11.40
CA GLU A 113 1.19 7.98 -10.82
C GLU A 113 1.21 6.96 -9.68
N PHE A 114 1.96 5.87 -9.83
CA PHE A 114 2.15 4.86 -8.79
C PHE A 114 2.77 5.46 -7.53
N VAL A 115 3.85 6.24 -7.67
CA VAL A 115 4.52 6.90 -6.54
C VAL A 115 3.61 7.93 -5.88
N ASN A 116 2.86 8.71 -6.67
CA ASN A 116 1.91 9.69 -6.15
C ASN A 116 0.81 9.05 -5.28
N VAL A 117 0.35 7.86 -5.66
CA VAL A 117 -0.75 7.17 -4.96
C VAL A 117 -0.23 6.30 -3.83
N SER A 118 0.82 5.51 -4.10
CA SER A 118 1.31 4.50 -3.15
C SER A 118 2.34 5.02 -2.16
N HIS A 119 3.06 6.09 -2.52
CA HIS A 119 4.24 6.61 -1.80
C HIS A 119 5.34 5.54 -1.56
N ARG A 120 5.37 4.49 -2.38
CA ARG A 120 6.24 3.32 -2.21
C ARG A 120 6.95 2.95 -3.53
N PRO A 121 7.92 3.78 -3.98
CA PRO A 121 8.68 3.49 -5.20
C PRO A 121 9.45 2.15 -5.11
N ASP A 122 9.82 1.73 -3.91
CA ASP A 122 10.50 0.47 -3.62
C ASP A 122 9.71 -0.79 -4.05
N ARG A 123 8.42 -0.65 -4.28
CA ARG A 123 7.55 -1.74 -4.72
C ARG A 123 7.50 -1.94 -6.24
N LEU A 124 8.00 -0.96 -7.00
CA LEU A 124 7.95 -0.99 -8.45
C LEU A 124 9.25 -1.55 -9.03
N LEU A 125 9.13 -2.49 -9.94
CA LEU A 125 10.21 -3.05 -10.74
C LEU A 125 9.92 -2.75 -12.21
N GLU A 126 10.94 -2.36 -12.96
CA GLU A 126 10.81 -2.12 -14.39
C GLU A 126 11.48 -3.23 -15.20
N ASP A 127 10.80 -3.67 -16.25
CA ASP A 127 11.40 -4.52 -17.27
C ASP A 127 11.32 -3.81 -18.63
N ALA A 128 12.49 -3.44 -19.14
CA ALA A 128 12.63 -2.72 -20.40
C ALA A 128 12.72 -3.63 -21.65
N GLY A 129 12.61 -4.93 -21.48
CA GLY A 129 12.65 -5.89 -22.58
C GLY A 129 11.46 -5.77 -23.53
N VAL A 130 11.59 -6.40 -24.69
CA VAL A 130 10.45 -6.61 -25.61
C VAL A 130 9.59 -7.72 -25.04
N HIS A 131 8.34 -7.40 -24.76
CA HIS A 131 7.44 -8.31 -24.07
C HIS A 131 6.32 -8.76 -24.99
N ASP A 132 6.13 -10.06 -24.97
CA ASP A 132 4.96 -10.67 -25.60
C ASP A 132 3.74 -10.48 -24.69
N ALA A 133 2.65 -9.98 -25.28
CA ALA A 133 1.41 -9.73 -24.55
C ALA A 133 0.60 -11.02 -24.26
N HIS A 134 1.19 -12.19 -24.51
CA HIS A 134 0.51 -13.46 -24.23
C HIS A 134 0.25 -13.62 -22.73
N PRO A 135 -0.99 -13.96 -22.35
CA PRO A 135 -1.36 -14.16 -20.95
C PRO A 135 -0.44 -15.10 -20.19
N GLU A 136 0.01 -16.17 -20.84
CA GLU A 136 0.90 -17.18 -20.25
C GLU A 136 2.26 -16.61 -19.86
N ALA A 137 2.84 -15.77 -20.72
CA ALA A 137 4.12 -15.11 -20.43
C ALA A 137 4.01 -14.18 -19.22
N LEU A 138 2.89 -13.48 -19.05
CA LEU A 138 2.64 -12.63 -17.89
C LEU A 138 2.48 -13.46 -16.60
N LEU A 139 1.82 -14.61 -16.69
CA LEU A 139 1.68 -15.51 -15.55
C LEU A 139 3.01 -16.14 -15.14
N GLU A 140 3.88 -16.47 -16.09
CA GLU A 140 5.25 -16.93 -15.79
C GLU A 140 6.06 -15.86 -15.06
N ARG A 141 5.99 -14.62 -15.53
CA ARG A 141 6.62 -13.49 -14.84
C ARG A 141 6.09 -13.30 -13.43
N LEU A 142 4.78 -13.40 -13.25
CA LEU A 142 4.13 -13.33 -11.94
C LEU A 142 4.61 -14.44 -11.00
N ARG A 143 4.78 -15.65 -11.50
CA ARG A 143 5.33 -16.77 -10.72
C ARG A 143 6.79 -16.54 -10.37
N GLY A 144 7.57 -15.98 -11.30
CA GLY A 144 8.95 -15.58 -11.07
C GLY A 144 9.10 -14.58 -9.93
N LEU A 145 8.21 -13.58 -9.83
CA LEU A 145 8.22 -12.62 -8.73
C LEU A 145 7.98 -13.27 -7.35
N ARG A 146 7.25 -14.37 -7.29
CA ARG A 146 7.00 -15.12 -6.04
C ARG A 146 8.21 -15.93 -5.60
N SER A 147 9.01 -16.39 -6.54
CA SER A 147 10.16 -17.25 -6.27
C SER A 147 11.41 -16.49 -5.82
N HIS A 148 11.41 -15.16 -6.00
CA HIS A 148 12.49 -14.28 -5.61
C HIS A 148 11.96 -13.19 -4.66
N PRO A 149 11.67 -13.53 -3.41
CA PRO A 149 11.42 -12.49 -2.41
C PRO A 149 12.74 -11.75 -2.18
N GLY A 150 12.84 -10.51 -2.69
CA GLY A 150 13.96 -9.63 -2.47
C GLY A 150 14.22 -9.31 -1.00
#